data_9f5effa6767860dbfb68d0fd1fd63801
#
_entry.id   9f5effa6767860dbfb68d0fd1fd63801
#
_cell.length_a   1.000
_cell.length_b   1.000
_cell.length_c   1.000
_cell.angle_alpha   90.00
_cell.angle_beta   90.00
_cell.angle_gamma   90.00
#
_symmetry.space_group_name_H-M   'P 1'
#
loop_
_entity.id
_entity.type
_entity.pdbx_description
1 polymer ?
#
loop_
_entity_poly.entity_id
_entity_poly.type
_entity_poly.pdbx_seq_one_letter_code
_entity_poly.pdbx_strand_id
1 'polypeptide(L)'
;MIIRNKWLSIFFEREVNMTVKQISVFLENRPGALAEFTRILEKSNIDLRALSLAESEDFGIVRVIVDDPYTTIQILKEEGYVCSVTKVIAVEIKDKPGALVKMLNALGDNNVNLEYSYAFLAKKANSAFMILRVADNEKAIKVLTQNGIRPICHEDMESMFK
;
A
#
# COMPACT_ATOMS: atom_id res chain seq x y z
N MET A 1 -15.00 26.53 -24.95
CA MET A 1 -15.72 25.57 -24.08
C MET A 1 -15.05 24.17 -24.00
N ILE A 2 -13.93 23.95 -24.67
CA ILE A 2 -13.23 22.64 -24.75
C ILE A 2 -12.08 22.49 -23.73
N ILE A 3 -11.55 23.60 -23.21
CA ILE A 3 -10.37 23.58 -22.33
C ILE A 3 -10.70 23.14 -20.89
N ARG A 4 -11.95 23.31 -20.45
CA ARG A 4 -12.40 22.98 -19.08
C ARG A 4 -12.47 21.47 -18.80
N ASN A 5 -12.70 20.66 -19.84
CA ASN A 5 -12.80 19.20 -19.69
C ASN A 5 -11.45 18.47 -19.64
N LYS A 6 -10.41 19.06 -20.23
CA LYS A 6 -9.07 18.43 -20.28
C LYS A 6 -8.35 18.50 -18.92
N TRP A 7 -8.56 19.56 -18.15
CA TRP A 7 -8.01 19.70 -16.80
C TRP A 7 -8.73 18.79 -15.80
N LEU A 8 -10.05 18.63 -15.95
CA LEU A 8 -10.83 17.71 -15.13
C LEU A 8 -10.45 16.25 -15.40
N SER A 9 -10.22 15.85 -16.65
CA SER A 9 -9.79 14.49 -16.97
C SER A 9 -8.38 14.20 -16.46
N ILE A 10 -7.45 15.14 -16.56
CA ILE A 10 -6.08 14.99 -16.03
C ILE A 10 -6.10 14.95 -14.48
N PHE A 11 -7.00 15.69 -13.84
CA PHE A 11 -7.17 15.65 -12.38
C PHE A 11 -7.77 14.31 -11.95
N PHE A 12 -8.80 13.81 -12.65
CA PHE A 12 -9.41 12.50 -12.41
C PHE A 12 -8.46 11.34 -12.70
N GLU A 13 -7.66 11.39 -13.77
CA GLU A 13 -6.65 10.37 -14.07
C GLU A 13 -5.51 10.37 -13.03
N ARG A 14 -5.14 11.52 -12.46
CA ARG A 14 -4.19 11.59 -11.35
C ARG A 14 -4.75 11.04 -10.03
N GLU A 15 -6.02 11.25 -9.71
CA GLU A 15 -6.64 10.68 -8.51
C GLU A 15 -6.78 9.16 -8.60
N VAL A 16 -7.07 8.61 -9.78
CA VAL A 16 -7.17 7.16 -10.02
C VAL A 16 -5.81 6.46 -9.82
N ASN A 17 -4.70 7.18 -9.96
CA ASN A 17 -3.34 6.63 -9.85
C ASN A 17 -2.71 6.78 -8.44
N MET A 18 -3.43 7.34 -7.45
CA MET A 18 -2.92 7.51 -6.08
C MET A 18 -3.17 6.31 -5.17
N THR A 19 -3.39 5.14 -5.75
CA THR A 19 -3.48 3.88 -5.01
C THR A 19 -2.40 2.92 -5.47
N VAL A 20 -1.94 2.08 -4.56
CA VAL A 20 -1.01 0.99 -4.86
C VAL A 20 -1.71 -0.35 -4.70
N LYS A 21 -1.26 -1.36 -5.45
CA LYS A 21 -1.80 -2.71 -5.36
C LYS A 21 -1.07 -3.47 -4.26
N GLN A 22 -1.83 -3.91 -3.28
CA GLN A 22 -1.38 -4.80 -2.23
C GLN A 22 -1.85 -6.21 -2.54
N ILE A 23 -0.97 -7.19 -2.43
CA ILE A 23 -1.32 -8.60 -2.47
C ILE A 23 -1.43 -9.09 -1.03
N SER A 24 -2.56 -9.72 -0.70
CA SER A 24 -2.75 -10.43 0.57
C SER A 24 -2.70 -11.93 0.30
N VAL A 25 -1.85 -12.64 1.02
CA VAL A 25 -1.59 -14.08 0.86
C VAL A 25 -1.88 -14.78 2.17
N PHE A 26 -2.63 -15.89 2.10
CA PHE A 26 -2.86 -16.75 3.26
C PHE A 26 -1.69 -17.72 3.43
N LEU A 27 -1.07 -17.71 4.61
CA LEU A 27 -0.02 -18.62 5.01
C LEU A 27 -0.47 -19.44 6.21
N GLU A 28 -0.06 -20.72 6.27
CA GLU A 28 -0.16 -21.50 7.49
C GLU A 28 0.70 -20.87 8.59
N ASN A 29 0.19 -20.84 9.81
CA ASN A 29 0.95 -20.35 10.96
C ASN A 29 1.88 -21.46 11.48
N ARG A 30 2.99 -21.67 10.78
CA ARG A 30 4.02 -22.66 11.09
C ARG A 30 5.43 -22.14 10.85
N PRO A 31 6.43 -22.72 11.52
CA PRO A 31 7.82 -22.35 11.28
C PRO A 31 8.21 -22.53 9.80
N GLY A 32 8.87 -21.50 9.23
CA GLY A 32 9.37 -21.55 7.86
C GLY A 32 8.39 -21.09 6.77
N ALA A 33 7.08 -20.98 7.05
CA ALA A 33 6.09 -20.61 6.03
C ALA A 33 6.39 -19.28 5.33
N LEU A 34 6.75 -18.26 6.09
CA LEU A 34 7.14 -16.96 5.51
C LEU A 34 8.45 -17.05 4.70
N ALA A 35 9.39 -17.89 5.12
CA ALA A 35 10.63 -18.11 4.37
C ALA A 35 10.38 -18.84 3.05
N GLU A 36 9.47 -19.81 3.04
CA GLU A 36 9.05 -20.50 1.81
C GLU A 36 8.41 -19.53 0.82
N PHE A 37 7.48 -18.69 1.28
CA PHE A 37 6.86 -17.64 0.50
C PHE A 37 7.90 -16.67 -0.09
N THR A 38 8.82 -16.17 0.71
CA THR A 38 9.84 -15.21 0.24
C THR A 38 10.84 -15.82 -0.73
N ARG A 39 11.15 -17.12 -0.63
CA ARG A 39 11.98 -17.82 -1.63
C ARG A 39 11.33 -17.89 -3.01
N ILE A 40 10.02 -17.95 -3.09
CA ILE A 40 9.31 -17.91 -4.38
C ILE A 40 9.51 -16.56 -5.04
N LEU A 41 9.39 -15.46 -4.27
CA LEU A 41 9.65 -14.12 -4.78
C LEU A 41 11.12 -13.97 -5.24
N GLU A 42 12.08 -14.44 -4.45
CA GLU A 42 13.51 -14.44 -4.79
C GLU A 42 13.78 -15.18 -6.10
N LYS A 43 13.31 -16.42 -6.24
CA LYS A 43 13.49 -17.23 -7.46
C LYS A 43 12.89 -16.58 -8.70
N SER A 44 11.85 -15.81 -8.53
CA SER A 44 11.15 -15.11 -9.61
C SER A 44 11.67 -13.69 -9.83
N ASN A 45 12.74 -13.30 -9.14
CA ASN A 45 13.33 -11.96 -9.19
C ASN A 45 12.31 -10.83 -8.93
N ILE A 46 11.38 -11.06 -7.99
CA ILE A 46 10.37 -10.10 -7.57
C ILE A 46 10.88 -9.34 -6.35
N ASP A 47 10.89 -8.02 -6.44
CA ASP A 47 11.36 -7.15 -5.36
C ASP A 47 10.22 -6.77 -4.40
N LEU A 48 10.45 -7.06 -3.13
CA LEU A 48 9.52 -6.80 -2.04
C LEU A 48 9.71 -5.36 -1.51
N ARG A 49 8.69 -4.52 -1.69
CA ARG A 49 8.70 -3.10 -1.29
C ARG A 49 8.18 -2.89 0.13
N ALA A 50 7.18 -3.64 0.52
CA ALA A 50 6.59 -3.58 1.85
C ALA A 50 6.05 -4.95 2.26
N LEU A 51 6.08 -5.24 3.55
CA LEU A 51 5.57 -6.48 4.12
C LEU A 51 4.91 -6.20 5.47
N SER A 52 3.75 -6.81 5.68
CA SER A 52 3.10 -6.91 6.98
C SER A 52 2.55 -8.32 7.16
N LEU A 53 2.76 -8.91 8.33
CA LEU A 53 2.19 -10.20 8.71
C LEU A 53 1.21 -9.97 9.85
N ALA A 54 -0.05 -10.35 9.62
CA ALA A 54 -1.08 -10.40 10.64
C ALA A 54 -1.42 -11.87 10.92
N GLU A 55 -1.44 -12.25 12.17
CA GLU A 55 -1.63 -13.64 12.61
C GLU A 55 -3.06 -13.91 13.08
N SER A 56 -3.48 -15.16 12.96
CA SER A 56 -4.54 -15.81 13.73
C SER A 56 -4.00 -17.17 14.22
N GLU A 57 -4.81 -17.94 14.95
CA GLU A 57 -4.31 -19.18 15.56
C GLU A 57 -3.74 -20.18 14.53
N ASP A 58 -4.46 -20.43 13.44
CA ASP A 58 -4.13 -21.46 12.46
C ASP A 58 -3.44 -20.93 11.20
N PHE A 59 -3.59 -19.66 10.89
CA PHE A 59 -3.03 -19.05 9.68
C PHE A 59 -2.65 -17.59 9.88
N GLY A 60 -1.80 -17.09 8.99
CA GLY A 60 -1.44 -15.68 8.90
C GLY A 60 -1.89 -15.09 7.58
N ILE A 61 -2.03 -13.78 7.55
CA ILE A 61 -2.21 -13.00 6.32
C ILE A 61 -0.95 -12.17 6.11
N VAL A 62 -0.16 -12.54 5.10
CA VAL A 62 0.94 -11.71 4.62
C VAL A 62 0.40 -10.69 3.62
N ARG A 63 0.65 -9.42 3.89
CA ARG A 63 0.36 -8.32 2.97
C ARG A 63 1.65 -7.81 2.40
N VAL A 64 1.75 -7.76 1.08
CA VAL A 64 2.95 -7.32 0.39
C VAL A 64 2.64 -6.27 -0.68
N ILE A 65 3.57 -5.34 -0.84
CA ILE A 65 3.69 -4.50 -2.02
C ILE A 65 4.93 -4.95 -2.76
N VAL A 66 4.80 -5.19 -4.05
CA VAL A 66 5.88 -5.68 -4.93
C VAL A 66 5.99 -4.78 -6.17
N ASP A 67 7.09 -4.88 -6.88
CA ASP A 67 7.34 -4.12 -8.10
C ASP A 67 6.43 -4.57 -9.27
N ASP A 68 6.15 -5.87 -9.40
CA ASP A 68 5.23 -6.43 -10.41
C ASP A 68 4.12 -7.27 -9.76
N PRO A 69 3.00 -6.65 -9.35
CA PRO A 69 1.91 -7.36 -8.71
C PRO A 69 1.18 -8.35 -9.63
N TYR A 70 1.18 -8.15 -10.94
CA TYR A 70 0.48 -9.03 -11.88
C TYR A 70 1.21 -10.36 -12.05
N THR A 71 2.50 -10.32 -12.36
CA THR A 71 3.34 -11.50 -12.44
C THR A 71 3.40 -12.23 -11.11
N THR A 72 3.51 -11.51 -10.00
CA THR A 72 3.53 -12.08 -8.65
C THR A 72 2.27 -12.91 -8.37
N ILE A 73 1.08 -12.38 -8.69
CA ILE A 73 -0.18 -13.11 -8.47
C ILE A 73 -0.24 -14.41 -9.28
N GLN A 74 0.21 -14.38 -10.52
CA GLN A 74 0.24 -15.58 -11.37
C GLN A 74 1.13 -16.66 -10.76
N ILE A 75 2.36 -16.30 -10.39
CA ILE A 75 3.33 -17.21 -9.75
C ILE A 75 2.78 -17.78 -8.45
N LEU A 76 2.24 -16.95 -7.57
CA LEU A 76 1.70 -17.40 -6.29
C LEU A 76 0.53 -18.37 -6.46
N LYS A 77 -0.33 -18.17 -7.46
CA LYS A 77 -1.42 -19.11 -7.78
C LYS A 77 -0.90 -20.44 -8.32
N GLU A 78 0.12 -20.42 -9.19
CA GLU A 78 0.78 -21.62 -9.70
C GLU A 78 1.45 -22.42 -8.58
N GLU A 79 2.01 -21.75 -7.58
CA GLU A 79 2.58 -22.34 -6.36
C GLU A 79 1.51 -22.77 -5.32
N GLY A 80 0.22 -22.62 -5.65
CA GLY A 80 -0.89 -23.06 -4.81
C GLY A 80 -1.32 -22.11 -3.70
N TYR A 81 -0.82 -20.89 -3.68
CA TYR A 81 -1.22 -19.90 -2.66
C TYR A 81 -2.60 -19.29 -2.94
N VAL A 82 -3.37 -19.14 -1.87
CA VAL A 82 -4.61 -18.33 -1.91
C VAL A 82 -4.23 -16.88 -1.71
N CYS A 83 -4.50 -16.04 -2.70
CA CYS A 83 -4.15 -14.63 -2.67
C CYS A 83 -5.27 -13.74 -3.22
N SER A 84 -5.31 -12.50 -2.75
CA SER A 84 -6.21 -11.45 -3.22
C SER A 84 -5.47 -10.14 -3.42
N VAL A 85 -6.03 -9.26 -4.26
CA VAL A 85 -5.48 -7.93 -4.54
C VAL A 85 -6.41 -6.87 -3.99
N THR A 86 -5.82 -5.91 -3.29
CA THR A 86 -6.54 -4.78 -2.70
C THR A 86 -5.86 -3.48 -3.09
N LYS A 87 -6.62 -2.46 -3.48
CA LYS A 87 -6.11 -1.11 -3.63
C LYS A 87 -5.98 -0.47 -2.25
N VAL A 88 -4.78 0.01 -1.93
CA VAL A 88 -4.45 0.70 -0.67
C VAL A 88 -3.81 2.04 -0.98
N ILE A 89 -3.76 2.93 0.01
CA ILE A 89 -3.13 4.25 -0.13
C ILE A 89 -1.75 4.18 0.52
N ALA A 90 -0.72 4.61 -0.21
CA ALA A 90 0.59 4.88 0.36
C ALA A 90 0.68 6.39 0.68
N VAL A 91 1.22 6.75 1.85
CA VAL A 91 1.40 8.15 2.26
C VAL A 91 2.79 8.39 2.80
N GLU A 92 3.27 9.61 2.60
CA GLU A 92 4.46 10.15 3.23
C GLU A 92 4.05 11.06 4.39
N ILE A 93 4.61 10.81 5.56
CA ILE A 93 4.48 11.67 6.74
C ILE A 93 5.86 12.06 7.26
N LYS A 94 5.95 13.12 8.05
CA LYS A 94 7.22 13.49 8.69
C LYS A 94 7.62 12.46 9.73
N ASP A 95 8.90 12.08 9.76
CA ASP A 95 9.44 11.19 10.79
C ASP A 95 9.74 12.01 12.06
N LYS A 96 8.68 12.27 12.83
CA LYS A 96 8.73 12.96 14.13
C LYS A 96 7.52 12.61 14.99
N PRO A 97 7.64 12.72 16.31
CA PRO A 97 6.51 12.55 17.23
C PRO A 97 5.31 13.43 16.83
N GLY A 98 4.11 12.86 16.87
CA GLY A 98 2.86 13.56 16.54
C GLY A 98 2.47 13.54 15.05
N ALA A 99 3.35 13.17 14.12
CA ALA A 99 3.01 13.14 12.70
C ALA A 99 1.92 12.09 12.38
N LEU A 100 2.01 10.91 12.98
CA LEU A 100 1.02 9.86 12.81
C LEU A 100 -0.35 10.27 13.36
N VAL A 101 -0.41 10.83 14.58
CA VAL A 101 -1.68 11.24 15.17
C VAL A 101 -2.35 12.36 14.38
N LYS A 102 -1.58 13.27 13.78
CA LYS A 102 -2.12 14.29 12.86
C LYS A 102 -2.84 13.66 11.68
N MET A 103 -2.26 12.64 11.07
CA MET A 103 -2.86 11.90 9.96
C MET A 103 -4.13 11.16 10.39
N LEU A 104 -4.07 10.46 11.52
CA LEU A 104 -5.20 9.70 12.05
C LEU A 104 -6.38 10.61 12.43
N ASN A 105 -6.12 11.77 13.03
CA ASN A 105 -7.15 12.75 13.32
C ASN A 105 -7.80 13.28 12.04
N ALA A 106 -7.01 13.60 11.00
CA ALA A 106 -7.55 14.05 9.72
C ALA A 106 -8.54 13.03 9.12
N LEU A 107 -8.23 11.73 9.19
CA LEU A 107 -9.14 10.67 8.74
C LEU A 107 -10.36 10.56 9.65
N GLY A 108 -10.17 10.49 10.97
CA GLY A 108 -11.23 10.31 11.96
C GLY A 108 -12.25 11.45 11.98
N ASP A 109 -11.78 12.71 11.97
CA ASP A 109 -12.62 13.91 11.98
C ASP A 109 -13.50 14.02 10.72
N ASN A 110 -13.09 13.34 9.63
CA ASN A 110 -13.84 13.26 8.39
C ASN A 110 -14.59 11.93 8.19
N ASN A 111 -14.78 11.14 9.26
CA ASN A 111 -15.45 9.85 9.21
C ASN A 111 -14.86 8.88 8.17
N VAL A 112 -13.54 8.82 8.09
CA VAL A 112 -12.82 7.81 7.32
C VAL A 112 -12.26 6.77 8.28
N ASN A 113 -12.83 5.55 8.24
CA ASN A 113 -12.36 4.46 9.07
C ASN A 113 -11.09 3.84 8.46
N LEU A 114 -10.05 3.72 9.27
CA LEU A 114 -8.83 3.01 8.93
C LEU A 114 -8.96 1.55 9.38
N GLU A 115 -9.03 0.62 8.41
CA GLU A 115 -9.18 -0.81 8.70
C GLU A 115 -7.87 -1.42 9.22
N TYR A 116 -6.76 -1.07 8.58
CA TYR A 116 -5.40 -1.39 9.02
C TYR A 116 -4.37 -0.47 8.38
N SER A 117 -3.19 -0.44 8.99
CA SER A 117 -2.04 0.27 8.45
C SER A 117 -0.74 -0.43 8.84
N TYR A 118 0.29 -0.21 8.05
CA TYR A 118 1.65 -0.64 8.34
C TYR A 118 2.67 0.28 7.69
N ALA A 119 3.87 0.34 8.26
CA ALA A 119 4.96 1.13 7.71
C ALA A 119 5.74 0.36 6.64
N PHE A 120 6.39 1.08 5.74
CA PHE A 120 7.40 0.51 4.85
C PHE A 120 8.65 1.37 4.84
N LEU A 121 9.78 0.77 4.46
CA LEU A 121 11.07 1.44 4.43
C LEU A 121 11.29 2.05 3.04
N ALA A 122 11.68 3.33 3.02
CA ALA A 122 12.15 4.00 1.83
C ALA A 122 13.34 4.90 2.17
N LYS A 123 14.22 5.11 1.20
CA LYS A 123 15.47 5.88 1.38
C LYS A 123 15.22 7.38 1.30
N LYS A 124 14.48 7.94 2.25
CA LYS A 124 14.24 9.39 2.33
C LYS A 124 14.39 9.87 3.76
N ALA A 125 15.38 10.75 3.99
CA ALA A 125 15.63 11.32 5.31
C ALA A 125 14.42 12.12 5.83
N ASN A 126 14.18 12.04 7.14
CA ASN A 126 13.10 12.75 7.85
C ASN A 126 11.68 12.45 7.38
N SER A 127 11.50 11.34 6.66
CA SER A 127 10.19 10.88 6.19
C SER A 127 9.92 9.46 6.67
N ALA A 128 8.67 9.23 7.08
CA ALA A 128 8.11 7.91 7.34
C ALA A 128 7.03 7.61 6.32
N PHE A 129 6.89 6.35 5.97
CA PHE A 129 5.97 5.91 4.92
C PHE A 129 5.01 4.88 5.48
N MET A 130 3.71 5.07 5.16
CA MET A 130 2.64 4.23 5.66
C MET A 130 1.78 3.72 4.52
N ILE A 131 1.34 2.48 4.65
CA ILE A 131 0.25 1.92 3.85
C ILE A 131 -1.03 2.00 4.67
N LEU A 132 -2.11 2.48 4.05
CA LEU A 132 -3.41 2.65 4.66
C LEU A 132 -4.46 1.87 3.88
N ARG A 133 -5.23 1.05 4.59
CA ARG A 133 -6.42 0.41 4.04
C ARG A 133 -7.66 1.08 4.61
N VAL A 134 -8.49 1.59 3.72
CA VAL A 134 -9.78 2.22 4.01
C VAL A 134 -10.85 1.68 3.06
N ALA A 135 -12.12 1.82 3.40
CA ALA A 135 -13.21 1.38 2.54
C ALA A 135 -13.36 2.27 1.29
N ASP A 136 -13.18 3.59 1.45
CA ASP A 136 -13.34 4.60 0.40
C ASP A 136 -12.01 5.34 0.19
N ASN A 137 -11.23 4.86 -0.79
CA ASN A 137 -9.93 5.42 -1.12
C ASN A 137 -10.04 6.87 -1.64
N GLU A 138 -11.06 7.19 -2.44
CA GLU A 138 -11.22 8.54 -3.03
C GLU A 138 -11.48 9.58 -1.95
N LYS A 139 -12.39 9.28 -1.02
CA LYS A 139 -12.65 10.13 0.13
C LYS A 139 -11.40 10.32 0.99
N ALA A 140 -10.68 9.24 1.28
CA ALA A 140 -9.48 9.28 2.10
C ALA A 140 -8.36 10.11 1.43
N ILE A 141 -8.11 9.92 0.14
CA ILE A 141 -7.11 10.68 -0.63
C ILE A 141 -7.43 12.18 -0.58
N LYS A 142 -8.69 12.54 -0.79
CA LYS A 142 -9.14 13.94 -0.71
C LYS A 142 -8.89 14.53 0.67
N VAL A 143 -9.29 13.83 1.73
CA VAL A 143 -9.10 14.25 3.13
C VAL A 143 -7.61 14.43 3.46
N LEU A 144 -6.78 13.45 3.11
CA LEU A 144 -5.33 13.49 3.34
C LEU A 144 -4.69 14.69 2.63
N THR A 145 -5.01 14.88 1.35
CA THR A 145 -4.48 15.99 0.54
C THR A 145 -4.88 17.34 1.10
N GLN A 146 -6.14 17.53 1.51
CA GLN A 146 -6.64 18.77 2.13
C GLN A 146 -5.95 19.09 3.46
N ASN A 147 -5.46 18.07 4.17
CA ASN A 147 -4.72 18.21 5.43
C ASN A 147 -3.20 18.25 5.24
N GLY A 148 -2.72 18.40 4.00
CA GLY A 148 -1.31 18.52 3.67
C GLY A 148 -0.51 17.22 3.89
N ILE A 149 -1.19 16.08 3.83
CA ILE A 149 -0.57 14.74 3.84
C ILE A 149 -0.56 14.25 2.41
N ARG A 150 0.63 13.91 1.91
CA ARG A 150 0.83 13.57 0.51
C ARG A 150 0.60 12.07 0.28
N PRO A 151 -0.45 11.67 -0.47
CA PRO A 151 -0.53 10.34 -1.03
C PRO A 151 0.58 10.14 -2.07
N ILE A 152 1.10 8.92 -2.15
CA ILE A 152 2.19 8.53 -3.05
C ILE A 152 1.58 7.70 -4.17
N CYS A 153 1.81 8.09 -5.42
CA CYS A 153 1.40 7.28 -6.57
C CYS A 153 2.38 6.11 -6.81
N HIS A 154 1.99 5.17 -7.64
CA HIS A 154 2.82 4.01 -7.97
C HIS A 154 4.18 4.41 -8.56
N GLU A 155 4.22 5.40 -9.43
CA GLU A 155 5.44 5.91 -10.07
C GLU A 155 6.39 6.57 -9.06
N ASP A 156 5.86 7.36 -8.11
CA ASP A 156 6.64 7.93 -7.01
C ASP A 156 7.26 6.82 -6.15
N MET A 157 6.48 5.76 -5.87
CA MET A 157 6.96 4.62 -5.09
C MET A 157 8.11 3.90 -5.80
N GLU A 158 8.00 3.64 -7.10
CA GLU A 158 9.10 3.03 -7.87
C GLU A 158 10.39 3.85 -7.81
N SER A 159 10.27 5.19 -7.84
CA SER A 159 11.43 6.07 -7.77
C SER A 159 12.15 6.08 -6.42
N MET A 160 11.45 5.72 -5.33
CA MET A 160 12.00 5.68 -3.97
C MET A 160 12.90 4.48 -3.70
N PHE A 161 12.83 3.46 -4.55
CA PHE A 161 13.57 2.21 -4.38
C PHE A 161 14.73 2.06 -5.39
N LYS A 162 14.84 2.98 -6.34
CA LYS A 162 16.00 3.09 -7.25
C LYS A 162 17.09 3.93 -6.60
#